data_5ea32e4a6299a2a86f6252941f8aed8c
#
_entry.id   5ea32e4a6299a2a86f6252941f8aed8c
#
_cell.length_a   1.000
_cell.length_b   1.000
_cell.length_c   1.000
_cell.angle_alpha   90.00
_cell.angle_beta   90.00
_cell.angle_gamma   90.00
#
_symmetry.space_group_name_H-M   'P 1'
#
loop_
_entity.id
_entity.type
_entity.pdbx_description
1 polymer ?
#
loop_
_entity_poly.entity_id
_entity_poly.type
_entity_poly.pdbx_seq_one_letter_code
_entity_poly.pdbx_strand_id
1 'polypeptide(L)'
;MMKLRQIPNFLCVIVPALTWLAACSSDSNDDTSNAGAGGASAGHAGSSGASAAGKGGTASAGKAGEENSEAGSEQAGEGGSAGDNTGAAGEGGSAGEGEPVDPVQTNIETIVFIYAENRSFDNLYGNYPGAHNLSEVIDAQGVPTDKYVPQKDRDGVTVLPTLPKAWGGATATGNTTVVPEAMTSGLSNKPFSIETGFVANGAPALTTADVTRDLAHRFFENIMEINGGTNDMFAAWVDAGGLSMGHFDYSNSSMYKLAQQYVLADNFFEGAFGGSFLNHQYLICGCAPSLPASFVASNLPSLNVLGANNAKGVPQLAQTASSPASALDGAPGFQTGNVAPLDYFGPGDGYRAVNTMQAPFQPSGNTPVANAVDLRYANAAAATTVPPQTQTTIGEQLSAKNVSWAWYATGWDAAVADGMQASTVARTVIYTPSTPKGNPDFQPHHHPFNYYAQFDPALHAAERTAHLRDYTKLLTDISAGSLPQVVYYKPQGNFNQHPGYANADDGDAHIADLVDKLKAGSQWAHMVIVITYDEYGGQWDHVAPPKGDKYGPGTRIPALIISPFSKKGTVDHTQYDTASISRLIARRHGLSTLPGVAARDQALVANGGVKMGDLTNALSLP
;
A
#
# COMPACT_ATOMS: atom_id res chain seq x y z
N MET A 1 -24.79 55.04 -44.43
CA MET A 1 -25.32 55.43 -43.09
C MET A 1 -25.51 54.14 -42.28
N MET A 2 -24.55 53.79 -41.47
CA MET A 2 -24.60 52.59 -40.61
C MET A 2 -24.23 53.03 -39.20
N LYS A 3 -25.14 52.86 -38.24
CA LYS A 3 -25.01 53.32 -36.85
C LYS A 3 -24.14 52.37 -36.08
N LEU A 4 -23.03 52.87 -35.50
CA LEU A 4 -22.26 52.20 -34.45
C LEU A 4 -23.09 52.13 -33.17
N ARG A 5 -23.20 50.96 -32.58
CA ARG A 5 -23.67 50.76 -31.19
C ARG A 5 -22.48 50.69 -30.26
N GLN A 6 -22.47 51.49 -29.22
CA GLN A 6 -21.54 51.50 -28.12
C GLN A 6 -21.79 50.30 -27.20
N ILE A 7 -20.70 49.66 -26.73
CA ILE A 7 -20.67 48.62 -25.70
C ILE A 7 -20.22 49.30 -24.40
N PRO A 8 -20.88 49.08 -23.26
CA PRO A 8 -20.48 49.68 -21.98
C PRO A 8 -19.32 48.92 -21.32
N ASN A 9 -18.42 49.70 -20.73
CA ASN A 9 -17.27 49.21 -19.92
C ASN A 9 -17.76 48.48 -18.67
N PHE A 10 -17.34 47.21 -18.49
CA PHE A 10 -17.42 46.53 -17.20
C PHE A 10 -16.14 46.77 -16.42
N LEU A 11 -16.32 47.34 -15.24
CA LEU A 11 -15.30 47.58 -14.22
C LEU A 11 -14.88 46.22 -13.63
N CYS A 12 -13.62 45.83 -13.80
CA CYS A 12 -13.05 44.61 -13.22
C CYS A 12 -12.70 44.92 -11.75
N VAL A 13 -13.47 44.38 -10.82
CA VAL A 13 -13.12 44.37 -9.39
C VAL A 13 -12.20 43.19 -9.13
N ILE A 14 -10.94 43.47 -8.85
CA ILE A 14 -9.96 42.47 -8.41
C ILE A 14 -10.24 42.17 -6.94
N VAL A 15 -10.72 40.95 -6.66
CA VAL A 15 -10.77 40.36 -5.33
C VAL A 15 -9.51 39.53 -5.16
N PRO A 16 -8.67 39.72 -4.14
CA PRO A 16 -7.52 38.87 -3.91
C PRO A 16 -8.01 37.48 -3.45
N ALA A 17 -7.71 36.46 -4.20
CA ALA A 17 -7.89 35.09 -3.78
C ALA A 17 -6.88 34.77 -2.67
N LEU A 18 -7.36 34.52 -1.45
CA LEU A 18 -6.59 33.83 -0.42
C LEU A 18 -6.42 32.38 -0.89
N THR A 19 -5.21 32.02 -1.25
CA THR A 19 -4.81 30.63 -1.49
C THR A 19 -4.78 29.88 -0.18
N TRP A 20 -5.73 28.98 0.01
CA TRP A 20 -5.64 27.91 0.99
C TRP A 20 -4.78 26.80 0.35
N LEU A 21 -3.57 26.62 0.88
CA LEU A 21 -2.78 25.41 0.63
C LEU A 21 -3.41 24.27 1.45
N ALA A 22 -4.27 23.49 0.81
CA ALA A 22 -4.60 22.15 1.32
C ALA A 22 -3.54 21.19 0.77
N ALA A 23 -2.56 20.85 1.60
CA ALA A 23 -1.70 19.72 1.34
C ALA A 23 -2.56 18.46 1.54
N CYS A 24 -2.91 17.76 0.46
CA CYS A 24 -3.43 16.41 0.55
C CYS A 24 -2.29 15.49 0.99
N SER A 25 -2.12 15.31 2.30
CA SER A 25 -1.54 14.10 2.84
C SER A 25 -2.68 13.09 2.95
N SER A 26 -2.54 11.91 2.40
CA SER A 26 -3.46 10.79 2.57
C SER A 26 -3.49 10.25 4.02
N ASP A 27 -2.87 10.97 4.92
CA ASP A 27 -2.96 10.82 6.36
C ASP A 27 -3.63 12.08 6.91
N SER A 28 -4.95 12.03 7.08
CA SER A 28 -5.71 13.10 7.70
C SER A 28 -5.30 13.30 9.16
N ASN A 29 -4.37 14.20 9.40
CA ASN A 29 -4.20 14.81 10.71
C ASN A 29 -5.16 15.99 10.80
N ASP A 30 -6.42 15.74 11.06
CA ASP A 30 -7.38 16.75 11.50
C ASP A 30 -7.32 16.85 13.03
N ASP A 31 -6.27 17.48 13.55
CA ASP A 31 -6.29 18.04 14.89
C ASP A 31 -6.83 19.48 14.83
N THR A 32 -8.15 19.63 14.74
CA THR A 32 -8.81 20.89 15.07
C THR A 32 -9.14 20.93 16.55
N SER A 33 -8.15 21.21 17.39
CA SER A 33 -8.40 21.69 18.74
C SER A 33 -8.75 23.17 18.70
N ASN A 34 -10.02 23.44 18.83
CA ASN A 34 -10.58 24.77 19.06
C ASN A 34 -10.20 25.22 20.49
N ALA A 35 -9.19 26.11 20.64
CA ALA A 35 -8.87 26.75 21.90
C ALA A 35 -9.44 28.16 21.90
N GLY A 36 -10.42 28.35 22.75
CA GLY A 36 -11.07 29.64 23.02
C GLY A 36 -10.13 30.71 23.57
N ALA A 37 -10.42 31.92 23.18
CA ALA A 37 -9.75 33.14 23.57
C ALA A 37 -9.84 33.46 25.09
N GLY A 38 -8.74 33.95 25.64
CA GLY A 38 -8.73 34.54 26.99
C GLY A 38 -7.44 35.26 27.34
N GLY A 39 -7.43 36.59 27.17
CA GLY A 39 -6.86 37.58 28.10
C GLY A 39 -5.34 37.79 28.21
N ALA A 40 -4.95 38.95 27.75
CA ALA A 40 -3.65 39.57 27.91
C ALA A 40 -3.28 39.86 29.38
N SER A 41 -1.99 39.83 29.72
CA SER A 41 -1.30 40.99 30.32
C SER A 41 0.22 40.75 30.45
N ALA A 42 0.94 41.84 30.29
CA ALA A 42 2.38 42.00 30.26
C ALA A 42 3.04 42.00 31.65
N GLY A 43 4.34 41.71 31.69
CA GLY A 43 5.13 42.02 32.88
C GLY A 43 6.57 41.48 32.87
N HIS A 44 7.48 42.29 32.37
CA HIS A 44 8.87 42.60 32.80
C HIS A 44 9.84 41.54 33.40
N ALA A 45 10.94 41.39 32.70
CA ALA A 45 12.38 41.57 33.02
C ALA A 45 12.93 41.26 34.44
N GLY A 46 14.09 40.60 34.45
CA GLY A 46 15.02 40.57 35.59
C GLY A 46 16.02 39.42 35.46
N SER A 47 17.10 39.61 34.92
CA SER A 47 18.56 39.67 35.03
C SER A 47 19.17 38.76 36.09
N SER A 48 20.24 38.05 35.63
CA SER A 48 21.56 37.84 36.20
C SER A 48 21.72 36.96 37.46
N GLY A 49 22.71 36.09 37.37
CA GLY A 49 23.38 35.50 38.51
C GLY A 49 24.31 34.35 38.10
N ALA A 50 25.60 34.67 38.07
CA ALA A 50 26.73 33.81 37.68
C ALA A 50 27.27 32.96 38.83
N SER A 51 28.06 31.94 38.39
CA SER A 51 29.22 31.33 39.09
C SER A 51 28.97 30.46 40.35
N ALA A 52 29.54 29.30 40.39
CA ALA A 52 30.91 28.92 40.67
C ALA A 52 31.12 27.40 40.68
N ALA A 53 32.11 26.99 40.06
CA ALA A 53 33.20 26.06 40.22
C ALA A 53 33.36 25.27 41.52
N GLY A 54 33.69 23.99 41.35
CA GLY A 54 34.31 23.10 42.37
C GLY A 54 34.60 21.76 41.69
N LYS A 55 35.78 21.55 41.19
CA LYS A 55 36.94 20.74 41.58
C LYS A 55 36.52 19.48 42.40
N GLY A 56 36.84 18.27 42.06
CA GLY A 56 37.99 17.64 41.48
C GLY A 56 38.10 16.29 42.20
N GLY A 57 38.56 15.25 41.56
CA GLY A 57 38.78 13.94 42.21
C GLY A 57 39.27 12.93 41.18
N THR A 58 40.51 12.74 41.19
CA THR A 58 41.47 11.95 40.43
C THR A 58 41.24 10.44 40.47
N ALA A 59 41.44 9.85 39.33
CA ALA A 59 42.15 8.63 38.95
C ALA A 59 42.32 7.46 39.92
N SER A 60 42.03 6.26 39.42
CA SER A 60 42.94 5.13 39.60
C SER A 60 42.73 4.13 38.44
N ALA A 61 43.84 3.83 37.77
CA ALA A 61 44.00 2.80 36.76
C ALA A 61 44.25 1.44 37.45
N GLY A 62 43.73 0.39 36.87
CA GLY A 62 43.99 -0.99 37.26
C GLY A 62 44.14 -1.86 36.02
N LYS A 63 45.35 -2.37 35.84
CA LYS A 63 45.93 -3.15 34.76
C LYS A 63 45.27 -4.53 34.57
N ALA A 64 45.21 -4.91 33.31
CA ALA A 64 45.64 -6.14 32.63
C ALA A 64 45.77 -7.47 33.42
N GLY A 65 45.21 -8.50 32.86
CA GLY A 65 45.54 -9.90 33.08
C GLY A 65 45.26 -10.68 31.80
N GLU A 66 46.33 -10.90 31.02
CA GLU A 66 46.44 -11.96 30.00
C GLU A 66 46.61 -13.29 30.71
N GLU A 67 46.14 -14.34 30.09
CA GLU A 67 46.75 -15.68 29.93
C GLU A 67 45.68 -16.61 29.34
N ASN A 68 45.85 -17.07 28.14
CA ASN A 68 46.66 -18.12 27.54
C ASN A 68 45.96 -19.49 27.55
N SER A 69 45.68 -19.90 26.32
CA SER A 69 45.87 -21.20 25.67
C SER A 69 45.60 -22.50 26.46
N GLU A 70 44.89 -23.42 25.83
CA GLU A 70 45.53 -24.65 25.33
C GLU A 70 44.59 -25.43 24.39
N ALA A 71 45.25 -25.96 23.36
CA ALA A 71 44.77 -26.86 22.36
C ALA A 71 44.67 -28.29 22.90
N GLY A 72 43.75 -29.06 22.37
CA GLY A 72 43.65 -30.49 22.55
C GLY A 72 43.24 -31.17 21.27
N SER A 73 44.22 -31.69 20.63
CA SER A 73 44.33 -32.52 19.46
C SER A 73 43.84 -33.95 19.68
N GLU A 74 43.47 -34.57 18.53
CA GLU A 74 43.61 -35.94 18.12
C GLU A 74 42.71 -37.04 18.71
N GLN A 75 41.99 -37.76 17.83
CA GLN A 75 42.56 -39.04 17.29
C GLN A 75 41.76 -39.60 16.12
N ALA A 76 42.51 -40.02 15.09
CA ALA A 76 42.12 -40.77 13.95
C ALA A 76 41.88 -42.27 14.30
N GLY A 77 41.00 -42.91 13.55
CA GLY A 77 40.82 -44.36 13.56
C GLY A 77 40.70 -44.88 12.15
N GLU A 78 41.77 -45.52 11.70
CA GLU A 78 41.90 -46.23 10.43
C GLU A 78 41.09 -47.52 10.43
N GLY A 79 40.71 -48.00 9.20
CA GLY A 79 40.24 -49.34 9.00
C GLY A 79 39.82 -49.60 7.56
N GLY A 80 40.79 -49.83 6.68
CA GLY A 80 40.58 -50.20 5.31
C GLY A 80 40.17 -51.66 5.08
N SER A 81 39.57 -51.96 3.96
CA SER A 81 39.71 -53.24 3.27
C SER A 81 39.46 -53.04 1.78
N ALA A 82 40.48 -53.39 1.01
CA ALA A 82 40.43 -53.53 -0.43
C ALA A 82 39.73 -54.83 -0.81
N GLY A 83 38.96 -54.80 -1.90
CA GLY A 83 38.34 -55.95 -2.49
C GLY A 83 38.05 -55.77 -3.98
N ASP A 84 38.73 -56.46 -4.71
CA ASP A 84 38.99 -56.72 -6.11
C ASP A 84 37.99 -56.30 -7.19
N ASN A 85 38.62 -55.92 -8.24
CA ASN A 85 38.19 -55.58 -9.58
C ASN A 85 37.86 -56.84 -10.42
N THR A 86 36.64 -56.92 -10.98
CA THR A 86 36.40 -57.67 -12.21
C THR A 86 35.47 -56.87 -13.11
N GLY A 87 36.00 -56.57 -14.29
CA GLY A 87 35.31 -55.79 -15.31
C GLY A 87 34.14 -56.58 -15.95
N ALA A 88 33.10 -55.82 -16.24
CA ALA A 88 32.12 -56.15 -17.26
C ALA A 88 31.90 -54.97 -18.16
N ALA A 89 32.02 -55.20 -19.45
CA ALA A 89 31.93 -54.21 -20.51
C ALA A 89 30.52 -53.59 -20.65
N GLY A 90 30.53 -52.35 -21.02
CA GLY A 90 29.54 -51.44 -21.52
C GLY A 90 28.12 -51.90 -21.81
N GLU A 91 27.18 -51.20 -21.17
CA GLU A 91 25.91 -50.89 -21.80
C GLU A 91 25.77 -49.36 -21.83
N GLY A 92 25.28 -48.87 -23.00
CA GLY A 92 25.24 -47.47 -23.36
C GLY A 92 24.56 -46.62 -22.34
N GLY A 93 25.21 -45.53 -22.01
CA GLY A 93 24.62 -44.46 -21.22
C GLY A 93 23.32 -43.98 -21.87
N SER A 94 22.20 -44.30 -21.25
CA SER A 94 20.96 -43.57 -21.42
C SER A 94 21.26 -42.10 -21.14
N ALA A 95 21.16 -41.26 -22.16
CA ALA A 95 21.13 -39.83 -21.98
C ALA A 95 20.02 -39.56 -20.94
N GLY A 96 20.40 -39.06 -19.78
CA GLY A 96 19.44 -38.69 -18.76
C GLY A 96 18.43 -37.75 -19.39
N GLU A 97 17.16 -38.13 -19.37
CA GLU A 97 16.07 -37.25 -19.69
C GLU A 97 16.26 -36.05 -18.76
N GLY A 98 16.59 -34.85 -19.34
CA GLY A 98 16.70 -33.60 -18.59
C GLY A 98 15.40 -33.41 -17.87
N GLU A 99 15.46 -32.95 -16.60
CA GLU A 99 14.29 -32.56 -15.83
C GLU A 99 13.38 -31.71 -16.74
N PRO A 100 12.05 -31.98 -16.77
CA PRO A 100 11.13 -31.26 -17.63
C PRO A 100 11.21 -29.77 -17.27
N VAL A 101 11.50 -28.94 -18.25
CA VAL A 101 11.61 -27.48 -18.06
C VAL A 101 10.24 -26.96 -17.65
N ASP A 102 10.19 -26.12 -16.58
CA ASP A 102 8.95 -25.55 -16.08
C ASP A 102 8.24 -24.74 -17.20
N PRO A 103 6.99 -25.08 -17.56
CA PRO A 103 6.23 -24.35 -18.59
C PRO A 103 6.15 -22.84 -18.37
N VAL A 104 6.23 -22.35 -17.12
CA VAL A 104 6.30 -20.91 -16.81
C VAL A 104 7.56 -20.29 -17.39
N GLN A 105 8.69 -21.00 -17.31
CA GLN A 105 9.98 -20.50 -17.80
C GLN A 105 10.07 -20.49 -19.33
N THR A 106 9.33 -21.35 -20.01
CA THR A 106 9.36 -21.48 -21.46
C THR A 106 8.33 -20.62 -22.19
N ASN A 107 7.17 -20.39 -21.58
CA ASN A 107 6.05 -19.74 -22.26
C ASN A 107 5.83 -18.28 -21.89
N ILE A 108 6.31 -17.82 -20.73
CA ILE A 108 6.11 -16.45 -20.28
C ILE A 108 7.41 -15.68 -20.47
N GLU A 109 7.41 -14.65 -21.32
CA GLU A 109 8.57 -13.78 -21.55
C GLU A 109 8.45 -12.44 -20.83
N THR A 110 7.23 -11.90 -20.73
CA THR A 110 6.96 -10.59 -20.14
C THR A 110 5.90 -10.69 -19.07
N ILE A 111 6.20 -10.20 -17.88
CA ILE A 111 5.24 -10.05 -16.78
C ILE A 111 5.00 -8.55 -16.56
N VAL A 112 3.76 -8.11 -16.71
CA VAL A 112 3.34 -6.73 -16.47
C VAL A 112 2.47 -6.71 -15.23
N PHE A 113 2.81 -5.86 -14.29
CA PHE A 113 2.09 -5.68 -13.05
C PHE A 113 1.54 -4.26 -12.96
N ILE A 114 0.22 -4.10 -12.80
CA ILE A 114 -0.48 -2.82 -12.69
C ILE A 114 -1.07 -2.71 -11.29
N TYR A 115 -0.73 -1.66 -10.56
CA TYR A 115 -1.09 -1.48 -9.16
C TYR A 115 -2.05 -0.31 -9.01
N ALA A 116 -3.36 -0.62 -8.91
CA ALA A 116 -4.43 0.33 -8.62
C ALA A 116 -4.51 0.61 -7.10
N GLU A 117 -5.49 1.41 -6.64
CA GLU A 117 -5.54 1.86 -5.26
C GLU A 117 -6.89 1.71 -4.58
N ASN A 118 -6.76 1.26 -3.36
CA ASN A 118 -7.60 1.40 -2.19
C ASN A 118 -9.03 0.89 -2.40
N ARG A 119 -9.19 -0.39 -2.80
CA ARG A 119 -10.50 -1.03 -2.94
C ARG A 119 -10.49 -2.45 -2.41
N SER A 120 -11.37 -2.76 -1.43
CA SER A 120 -11.62 -4.15 -1.06
C SER A 120 -12.31 -4.89 -2.20
N PHE A 121 -12.28 -6.22 -2.16
CA PHE A 121 -12.97 -7.04 -3.16
C PHE A 121 -14.47 -6.75 -3.16
N ASP A 122 -15.11 -6.74 -2.01
CA ASP A 122 -16.54 -6.50 -1.93
C ASP A 122 -16.95 -5.11 -2.39
N ASN A 123 -16.09 -4.11 -2.27
CA ASN A 123 -16.40 -2.75 -2.70
C ASN A 123 -16.69 -2.63 -4.19
N LEU A 124 -15.95 -3.36 -5.05
CA LEU A 124 -16.12 -3.30 -6.51
C LEU A 124 -16.63 -4.60 -7.14
N TYR A 125 -16.23 -5.76 -6.62
CA TYR A 125 -16.54 -7.09 -7.16
C TYR A 125 -17.46 -7.90 -6.27
N GLY A 126 -18.03 -7.30 -5.23
CA GLY A 126 -18.90 -7.97 -4.27
C GLY A 126 -20.14 -8.64 -4.88
N ASN A 127 -20.54 -8.25 -6.09
CA ASN A 127 -21.64 -8.85 -6.84
C ASN A 127 -21.18 -9.74 -8.01
N TYR A 128 -19.87 -10.08 -8.10
CA TYR A 128 -19.35 -10.85 -9.24
C TYR A 128 -19.80 -12.31 -9.20
N PRO A 129 -20.44 -12.82 -10.28
CA PRO A 129 -20.99 -14.18 -10.29
C PRO A 129 -19.88 -15.25 -10.18
N GLY A 130 -20.07 -16.24 -9.34
CA GLY A 130 -19.16 -17.36 -9.16
C GLY A 130 -17.97 -17.06 -8.25
N ALA A 131 -17.80 -15.83 -7.79
CA ALA A 131 -16.83 -15.49 -6.75
C ALA A 131 -17.41 -15.74 -5.35
N HIS A 132 -16.54 -15.79 -4.33
CA HIS A 132 -16.95 -15.56 -2.94
C HIS A 132 -17.44 -14.12 -2.83
N ASN A 133 -18.74 -13.92 -2.97
CA ASN A 133 -19.37 -12.63 -3.15
C ASN A 133 -20.44 -12.33 -2.07
N LEU A 134 -20.98 -11.13 -2.09
CA LEU A 134 -21.94 -10.66 -1.09
C LEU A 134 -23.19 -11.53 -0.95
N SER A 135 -23.56 -12.36 -1.95
CA SER A 135 -24.69 -13.30 -1.81
C SER A 135 -24.45 -14.38 -0.76
N GLU A 136 -23.24 -14.58 -0.29
CA GLU A 136 -22.94 -15.47 0.83
C GLU A 136 -23.43 -14.88 2.16
N VAL A 137 -23.45 -13.58 2.30
CA VAL A 137 -23.77 -12.87 3.55
C VAL A 137 -25.08 -12.08 3.49
N ILE A 138 -25.60 -11.75 2.29
CA ILE A 138 -26.88 -11.07 2.07
C ILE A 138 -27.64 -11.82 0.98
N ASP A 139 -28.87 -12.27 1.27
CA ASP A 139 -29.70 -12.96 0.30
C ASP A 139 -30.30 -12.02 -0.78
N ALA A 140 -31.00 -12.62 -1.76
CA ALA A 140 -31.60 -11.86 -2.86
C ALA A 140 -32.71 -10.88 -2.42
N GLN A 141 -33.21 -11.00 -1.19
CA GLN A 141 -34.19 -10.10 -0.57
C GLN A 141 -33.50 -9.00 0.25
N GLY A 142 -32.17 -9.01 0.29
CA GLY A 142 -31.37 -8.06 1.06
C GLY A 142 -31.37 -8.35 2.56
N VAL A 143 -31.66 -9.59 2.97
CA VAL A 143 -31.65 -10.03 4.36
C VAL A 143 -30.31 -10.69 4.68
N PRO A 144 -29.67 -10.36 5.82
CA PRO A 144 -28.47 -11.05 6.27
C PRO A 144 -28.67 -12.56 6.41
N THR A 145 -27.74 -13.35 5.86
CA THR A 145 -27.68 -14.80 6.03
C THR A 145 -27.06 -15.16 7.39
N ASP A 146 -27.03 -16.45 7.73
CA ASP A 146 -26.34 -16.96 8.92
C ASP A 146 -24.80 -16.84 8.87
N LYS A 147 -24.25 -16.56 7.70
CA LYS A 147 -22.81 -16.28 7.52
C LYS A 147 -22.44 -14.83 7.81
N TYR A 148 -23.40 -13.91 7.82
CA TYR A 148 -23.11 -12.50 8.08
C TYR A 148 -22.79 -12.28 9.56
N VAL A 149 -21.65 -11.65 9.83
CA VAL A 149 -21.27 -11.21 11.18
C VAL A 149 -21.57 -9.72 11.31
N PRO A 150 -22.57 -9.32 12.12
CA PRO A 150 -22.92 -7.91 12.27
C PRO A 150 -21.78 -7.09 12.87
N GLN A 151 -21.66 -5.84 12.43
CA GLN A 151 -20.68 -4.90 12.97
C GLN A 151 -20.99 -4.59 14.44
N LYS A 152 -19.94 -4.52 15.24
CA LYS A 152 -20.00 -4.22 16.68
C LYS A 152 -19.57 -2.81 16.99
N ASP A 153 -19.93 -2.35 18.17
CA ASP A 153 -19.43 -1.11 18.73
C ASP A 153 -18.02 -1.30 19.32
N ARG A 154 -17.38 -0.19 19.69
CA ARG A 154 -16.01 -0.09 20.18
C ARG A 154 -15.71 -0.93 21.43
N ASP A 155 -16.72 -1.32 22.19
CA ASP A 155 -16.57 -2.28 23.29
C ASP A 155 -16.25 -3.72 22.82
N GLY A 156 -16.37 -3.99 21.50
CA GLY A 156 -16.12 -5.30 20.89
C GLY A 156 -17.18 -6.37 21.22
N VAL A 157 -18.25 -6.00 21.91
CA VAL A 157 -19.31 -6.90 22.39
C VAL A 157 -20.68 -6.50 21.88
N THR A 158 -21.05 -5.23 21.99
CA THR A 158 -22.37 -4.71 21.63
C THR A 158 -22.53 -4.69 20.12
N VAL A 159 -23.53 -5.40 19.59
CA VAL A 159 -23.89 -5.31 18.18
C VAL A 159 -24.51 -3.95 17.91
N LEU A 160 -24.02 -3.24 16.90
CA LEU A 160 -24.59 -1.95 16.51
C LEU A 160 -26.03 -2.13 16.00
N PRO A 161 -27.00 -1.38 16.52
CA PRO A 161 -28.39 -1.46 16.07
C PRO A 161 -28.58 -0.94 14.63
N THR A 162 -27.73 -0.03 14.20
CA THR A 162 -27.61 0.52 12.84
C THR A 162 -26.14 0.78 12.56
N LEU A 163 -25.76 0.94 11.30
CA LEU A 163 -24.44 1.49 10.99
C LEU A 163 -24.31 2.93 11.52
N PRO A 164 -23.11 3.35 11.96
CA PRO A 164 -22.83 4.74 12.25
C PRO A 164 -23.07 5.61 11.00
N LYS A 165 -23.25 6.90 11.18
CA LYS A 165 -23.22 7.83 10.05
C LYS A 165 -21.89 7.74 9.31
N ALA A 166 -21.86 8.15 8.05
CA ALA A 166 -20.60 8.49 7.38
C ALA A 166 -20.09 9.82 7.96
N TRP A 167 -19.25 9.74 8.98
CA TRP A 167 -18.69 10.91 9.65
C TRP A 167 -17.93 11.77 8.65
N GLY A 168 -18.26 13.06 8.57
CA GLY A 168 -17.75 13.99 7.57
C GLY A 168 -18.38 13.88 6.17
N GLY A 169 -19.36 12.99 5.98
CA GLY A 169 -20.07 12.79 4.72
C GLY A 169 -19.58 11.59 3.92
N ALA A 170 -20.29 11.26 2.83
CA ALA A 170 -19.98 10.10 2.00
C ALA A 170 -19.13 10.44 0.76
N THR A 171 -19.07 11.71 0.37
CA THR A 171 -18.32 12.18 -0.81
C THR A 171 -17.13 13.05 -0.41
N ALA A 172 -16.08 13.03 -1.22
CA ALA A 172 -14.90 13.84 -1.02
C ALA A 172 -15.19 15.33 -1.19
N THR A 173 -14.37 16.16 -0.56
CA THR A 173 -14.41 17.62 -0.72
C THR A 173 -14.15 17.99 -2.19
N GLY A 174 -15.02 18.80 -2.78
CA GLY A 174 -14.90 19.22 -4.18
C GLY A 174 -15.55 18.26 -5.19
N ASN A 175 -16.13 17.13 -4.77
CA ASN A 175 -16.96 16.31 -5.64
C ASN A 175 -18.22 17.10 -6.07
N THR A 176 -18.66 16.89 -7.31
CA THR A 176 -19.84 17.59 -7.87
C THR A 176 -21.12 17.16 -7.15
N THR A 177 -21.27 15.87 -6.91
CA THR A 177 -22.36 15.29 -6.13
C THR A 177 -21.98 15.31 -4.67
N VAL A 178 -22.74 15.98 -3.81
CA VAL A 178 -22.42 16.10 -2.38
C VAL A 178 -23.42 15.35 -1.53
N VAL A 179 -22.93 14.39 -0.75
CA VAL A 179 -23.70 13.65 0.26
C VAL A 179 -23.13 13.97 1.64
N PRO A 180 -23.69 14.98 2.33
CA PRO A 180 -23.21 15.41 3.64
C PRO A 180 -23.60 14.38 4.73
N GLU A 181 -22.88 14.42 5.85
CA GLU A 181 -23.10 13.54 7.00
C GLU A 181 -24.57 13.42 7.44
N ALA A 182 -25.31 14.55 7.44
CA ALA A 182 -26.70 14.59 7.85
C ALA A 182 -27.63 13.68 7.03
N MET A 183 -27.23 13.31 5.82
CA MET A 183 -27.99 12.42 4.92
C MET A 183 -27.55 10.94 5.02
N THR A 184 -26.64 10.58 5.93
CA THR A 184 -26.05 9.24 5.96
C THR A 184 -26.49 8.38 7.15
N SER A 185 -27.49 8.82 7.92
CA SER A 185 -28.00 8.09 9.09
C SER A 185 -29.00 6.97 8.74
N GLY A 186 -29.20 6.05 9.68
CA GLY A 186 -30.29 5.06 9.64
C GLY A 186 -30.06 3.86 8.74
N LEU A 187 -28.84 3.64 8.25
CA LEU A 187 -28.50 2.43 7.52
C LEU A 187 -28.54 1.20 8.44
N SER A 188 -29.12 0.11 7.95
CA SER A 188 -29.10 -1.16 8.66
C SER A 188 -27.66 -1.67 8.83
N ASN A 189 -27.39 -2.40 9.89
CA ASN A 189 -26.08 -3.02 10.14
C ASN A 189 -25.85 -4.20 9.18
N LYS A 190 -25.51 -3.87 7.93
CA LYS A 190 -25.19 -4.80 6.83
C LYS A 190 -24.54 -4.04 5.67
N PRO A 191 -23.86 -4.71 4.71
CA PRO A 191 -23.38 -4.05 3.50
C PRO A 191 -24.53 -3.43 2.70
N PHE A 192 -24.25 -2.33 2.00
CA PHE A 192 -25.23 -1.56 1.25
C PHE A 192 -24.64 -0.99 -0.06
N SER A 193 -25.51 -0.76 -1.06
CA SER A 193 -25.11 -0.07 -2.30
C SER A 193 -24.86 1.41 -2.01
N ILE A 194 -23.67 1.92 -2.35
CA ILE A 194 -23.32 3.33 -2.23
C ILE A 194 -24.21 4.19 -3.15
N GLU A 195 -24.60 3.66 -4.32
CA GLU A 195 -25.41 4.39 -5.29
C GLU A 195 -26.78 4.77 -4.73
N THR A 196 -27.38 3.91 -3.93
CA THR A 196 -28.77 4.07 -3.47
C THR A 196 -28.94 4.18 -1.96
N GLY A 197 -27.92 3.83 -1.19
CA GLY A 197 -28.00 3.69 0.27
C GLY A 197 -28.45 4.96 1.01
N PHE A 198 -28.13 6.13 0.47
CA PHE A 198 -28.47 7.42 1.09
C PHE A 198 -29.71 8.11 0.48
N VAL A 199 -30.26 7.57 -0.61
CA VAL A 199 -31.38 8.19 -1.36
C VAL A 199 -32.64 8.32 -0.51
N ALA A 200 -32.92 7.35 0.37
CA ALA A 200 -34.03 7.40 1.31
C ALA A 200 -33.97 8.59 2.28
N ASN A 201 -32.79 9.14 2.52
CA ASN A 201 -32.54 10.32 3.35
C ASN A 201 -32.55 11.63 2.55
N GLY A 202 -32.93 11.60 1.27
CA GLY A 202 -32.95 12.76 0.37
C GLY A 202 -31.62 13.08 -0.28
N ALA A 203 -30.59 12.22 -0.15
CA ALA A 203 -29.33 12.39 -0.87
C ALA A 203 -29.52 12.10 -2.36
N PRO A 204 -28.72 12.71 -3.25
CA PRO A 204 -28.61 12.28 -4.63
C PRO A 204 -28.04 10.85 -4.70
N ALA A 205 -28.41 10.10 -5.75
CA ALA A 205 -27.75 8.84 -6.06
C ALA A 205 -26.28 9.11 -6.45
N LEU A 206 -25.39 8.25 -6.00
CA LEU A 206 -23.97 8.26 -6.38
C LEU A 206 -23.71 7.26 -7.51
N THR A 207 -22.57 7.36 -8.13
CA THR A 207 -22.09 6.47 -9.18
C THR A 207 -20.60 6.21 -9.02
N THR A 208 -20.04 5.30 -9.78
CA THR A 208 -18.59 5.05 -9.86
C THR A 208 -17.78 6.24 -10.38
N ALA A 209 -18.46 7.25 -10.99
CA ALA A 209 -17.87 8.52 -11.39
C ALA A 209 -17.78 9.56 -10.26
N ASP A 210 -18.39 9.30 -9.10
CA ASP A 210 -18.29 10.17 -7.92
C ASP A 210 -17.08 9.80 -7.07
N VAL A 211 -16.38 10.80 -6.59
CA VAL A 211 -15.27 10.62 -5.65
C VAL A 211 -15.86 10.47 -4.24
N THR A 212 -15.80 9.27 -3.69
CA THR A 212 -16.21 9.01 -2.31
C THR A 212 -15.17 9.55 -1.32
N ARG A 213 -15.56 9.76 -0.06
CA ARG A 213 -14.65 10.13 1.01
C ARG A 213 -13.53 9.08 1.14
N ASP A 214 -12.32 9.55 1.40
CA ASP A 214 -11.19 8.74 1.85
C ASP A 214 -11.47 8.23 3.27
N LEU A 215 -11.24 6.95 3.52
CA LEU A 215 -11.41 6.30 4.81
C LEU A 215 -10.04 6.05 5.42
N ALA A 216 -9.92 6.16 6.73
CA ALA A 216 -8.68 5.78 7.41
C ALA A 216 -8.37 4.29 7.15
N HIS A 217 -7.15 4.02 6.68
CA HIS A 217 -6.69 2.69 6.26
C HIS A 217 -5.24 2.45 6.70
N ARG A 218 -4.98 2.62 8.01
CA ARG A 218 -3.65 2.51 8.60
C ARG A 218 -3.40 1.11 9.16
N PHE A 219 -2.15 0.79 9.41
CA PHE A 219 -1.69 -0.53 9.81
C PHE A 219 -2.44 -1.12 11.03
N PHE A 220 -2.49 -0.38 12.13
CA PHE A 220 -3.16 -0.88 13.33
C PHE A 220 -4.67 -0.76 13.26
N GLU A 221 -5.22 0.23 12.55
CA GLU A 221 -6.65 0.34 12.29
C GLU A 221 -7.15 -0.90 11.55
N ASN A 222 -6.49 -1.34 10.48
CA ASN A 222 -6.88 -2.54 9.74
C ASN A 222 -6.84 -3.81 10.61
N ILE A 223 -5.81 -3.96 11.46
CA ILE A 223 -5.75 -5.05 12.44
C ILE A 223 -6.97 -5.03 13.39
N MET A 224 -7.35 -3.85 13.87
CA MET A 224 -8.50 -3.67 14.76
C MET A 224 -9.83 -3.95 14.05
N GLU A 225 -9.98 -3.53 12.80
CA GLU A 225 -11.15 -3.73 11.94
C GLU A 225 -11.39 -5.20 11.62
N ILE A 226 -10.34 -5.94 11.25
CA ILE A 226 -10.36 -7.39 11.00
C ILE A 226 -10.71 -8.17 12.29
N ASN A 227 -10.31 -7.67 13.44
CA ASN A 227 -10.62 -8.20 14.76
C ASN A 227 -10.40 -9.72 14.89
N GLY A 228 -9.22 -10.17 14.46
CA GLY A 228 -8.83 -11.58 14.54
C GLY A 228 -9.55 -12.49 13.54
N GLY A 229 -10.05 -11.93 12.44
CA GLY A 229 -10.70 -12.65 11.34
C GLY A 229 -12.22 -12.70 11.41
N THR A 230 -12.85 -11.86 12.22
CA THR A 230 -14.33 -11.76 12.24
C THR A 230 -14.86 -10.64 11.36
N ASN A 231 -14.00 -9.71 10.96
CA ASN A 231 -14.31 -8.54 10.12
C ASN A 231 -15.53 -7.73 10.65
N ASP A 232 -15.69 -7.69 11.98
CA ASP A 232 -16.87 -7.16 12.65
C ASP A 232 -16.66 -5.79 13.33
N MET A 233 -15.51 -5.11 13.04
CA MET A 233 -15.15 -3.84 13.68
C MET A 233 -14.84 -2.71 12.68
N PHE A 234 -15.08 -2.89 11.39
CA PHE A 234 -14.81 -1.86 10.38
C PHE A 234 -15.60 -0.57 10.65
N ALA A 235 -16.91 -0.68 10.82
CA ALA A 235 -17.76 0.48 11.09
C ALA A 235 -17.43 1.20 12.41
N ALA A 236 -16.76 0.52 13.34
CA ALA A 236 -16.38 1.08 14.64
C ALA A 236 -15.06 1.85 14.62
N TRP A 237 -14.09 1.36 13.83
CA TRP A 237 -12.73 1.88 13.90
C TRP A 237 -12.31 2.74 12.71
N VAL A 238 -13.01 2.68 11.56
CA VAL A 238 -12.78 3.64 10.47
C VAL A 238 -13.29 5.04 10.85
N ASP A 239 -12.64 6.09 10.37
CA ASP A 239 -13.02 7.48 10.64
C ASP A 239 -14.32 7.91 9.97
N ALA A 240 -14.73 7.21 8.90
CA ALA A 240 -15.96 7.47 8.16
C ALA A 240 -17.14 6.56 8.56
N GLY A 241 -17.03 5.78 9.63
CA GLY A 241 -18.12 4.99 10.21
C GLY A 241 -18.75 4.02 9.20
N GLY A 242 -20.07 4.09 9.03
CA GLY A 242 -20.84 3.15 8.20
C GLY A 242 -20.49 3.16 6.73
N LEU A 243 -19.79 4.17 6.21
CA LEU A 243 -19.37 4.22 4.80
C LEU A 243 -18.44 3.06 4.44
N SER A 244 -17.71 2.51 5.40
CA SER A 244 -16.87 1.33 5.21
C SER A 244 -17.61 0.11 4.67
N MET A 245 -18.91 -0.01 4.93
CA MET A 245 -19.77 -1.13 4.53
C MET A 245 -20.38 -0.96 3.13
N GLY A 246 -19.98 0.10 2.41
CA GLY A 246 -20.55 0.43 1.12
C GLY A 246 -19.87 -0.31 -0.05
N HIS A 247 -20.65 -0.71 -1.04
CA HIS A 247 -20.17 -1.29 -2.29
C HIS A 247 -20.84 -0.65 -3.51
N PHE A 248 -20.18 -0.75 -4.66
CA PHE A 248 -20.69 -0.29 -5.96
C PHE A 248 -21.21 -1.44 -6.82
N ASP A 249 -22.10 -1.13 -7.75
CA ASP A 249 -22.34 -1.97 -8.93
C ASP A 249 -21.28 -1.63 -10.01
N TYR A 250 -20.23 -2.43 -10.06
CA TYR A 250 -19.10 -2.23 -10.97
C TYR A 250 -19.26 -2.99 -12.31
N SER A 251 -20.41 -3.66 -12.53
CA SER A 251 -20.64 -4.59 -13.65
C SER A 251 -20.50 -3.95 -15.05
N ASN A 252 -20.64 -2.64 -15.15
CA ASN A 252 -20.50 -1.90 -16.42
C ASN A 252 -19.08 -1.45 -16.72
N SER A 253 -18.14 -1.57 -15.78
CA SER A 253 -16.75 -1.14 -15.95
C SER A 253 -15.99 -2.00 -16.96
N SER A 254 -14.91 -1.45 -17.52
CA SER A 254 -14.02 -2.16 -18.43
C SER A 254 -13.23 -3.26 -17.74
N MET A 255 -12.76 -3.01 -16.53
CA MET A 255 -12.03 -4.01 -15.72
C MET A 255 -12.94 -5.18 -15.34
N TYR A 256 -14.22 -4.94 -15.01
CA TYR A 256 -15.17 -6.03 -14.76
C TYR A 256 -15.38 -6.89 -16.01
N LYS A 257 -15.48 -6.27 -17.19
CA LYS A 257 -15.57 -7.00 -18.47
C LYS A 257 -14.28 -7.77 -18.79
N LEU A 258 -13.11 -7.23 -18.42
CA LEU A 258 -11.84 -7.99 -18.50
C LEU A 258 -11.85 -9.20 -17.56
N ALA A 259 -12.37 -9.07 -16.35
CA ALA A 259 -12.54 -10.19 -15.42
C ALA A 259 -13.44 -11.28 -16.01
N GLN A 260 -14.53 -10.91 -16.71
CA GLN A 260 -15.40 -11.85 -17.42
C GLN A 260 -14.72 -12.56 -18.60
N GLN A 261 -13.70 -11.98 -19.20
CA GLN A 261 -12.96 -12.53 -20.33
C GLN A 261 -11.75 -13.37 -19.94
N TYR A 262 -11.14 -13.06 -18.80
CA TYR A 262 -9.90 -13.68 -18.30
C TYR A 262 -10.12 -14.32 -16.94
N VAL A 263 -9.22 -14.14 -15.99
CA VAL A 263 -9.36 -14.73 -14.64
C VAL A 263 -9.51 -13.61 -13.61
N LEU A 264 -10.52 -13.75 -12.75
CA LEU A 264 -10.65 -13.01 -11.50
C LEU A 264 -10.19 -13.92 -10.35
N ALA A 265 -9.17 -13.51 -9.59
CA ALA A 265 -8.82 -14.14 -8.34
C ALA A 265 -9.66 -13.50 -7.22
N ASP A 266 -10.47 -14.30 -6.55
CA ASP A 266 -11.41 -13.85 -5.52
C ASP A 266 -10.94 -14.17 -4.09
N ASN A 267 -9.74 -14.70 -3.97
CA ASN A 267 -9.11 -15.02 -2.69
C ASN A 267 -7.69 -14.42 -2.64
N PHE A 268 -7.61 -13.15 -3.04
CA PHE A 268 -6.38 -12.37 -3.09
C PHE A 268 -6.39 -11.33 -1.97
N PHE A 269 -5.33 -11.24 -1.17
CA PHE A 269 -5.24 -10.38 0.01
C PHE A 269 -4.14 -9.34 -0.14
N GLU A 270 -4.33 -8.16 0.45
CA GLU A 270 -3.24 -7.20 0.58
C GLU A 270 -2.04 -7.80 1.34
N GLY A 271 -0.83 -7.46 0.95
CA GLY A 271 0.39 -8.09 1.47
C GLY A 271 0.67 -7.75 2.92
N ALA A 272 0.28 -6.58 3.36
CA ALA A 272 0.45 -6.12 4.74
C ALA A 272 -0.80 -5.36 5.19
N PHE A 273 -1.10 -5.40 6.48
CA PHE A 273 -2.17 -4.61 7.06
C PHE A 273 -2.00 -3.12 6.74
N GLY A 274 -3.11 -2.45 6.41
CA GLY A 274 -3.17 -1.01 6.27
C GLY A 274 -2.72 -0.46 4.92
N GLY A 275 -2.07 0.69 4.94
CA GLY A 275 -2.02 1.62 3.82
C GLY A 275 -1.00 1.33 2.73
N SER A 276 -1.11 2.17 1.68
CA SER A 276 -0.38 2.06 0.41
C SER A 276 1.14 2.03 0.58
N PHE A 277 1.69 2.86 1.47
CA PHE A 277 3.14 2.90 1.70
C PHE A 277 3.72 1.52 2.01
N LEU A 278 3.16 0.81 3.00
CA LEU A 278 3.69 -0.48 3.41
C LEU A 278 3.44 -1.56 2.36
N ASN A 279 2.28 -1.57 1.71
CA ASN A 279 1.95 -2.53 0.67
C ASN A 279 2.83 -2.39 -0.58
N HIS A 280 3.24 -1.16 -0.95
CA HIS A 280 4.24 -0.95 -2.00
C HIS A 280 5.62 -1.48 -1.60
N GLN A 281 6.05 -1.30 -0.34
CA GLN A 281 7.29 -1.91 0.16
C GLN A 281 7.19 -3.44 0.16
N TYR A 282 6.05 -3.97 0.62
CA TYR A 282 5.82 -5.41 0.68
C TYR A 282 5.85 -6.07 -0.70
N LEU A 283 5.34 -5.39 -1.73
CA LEU A 283 5.40 -5.85 -3.12
C LEU A 283 6.83 -6.14 -3.59
N ILE A 284 7.79 -5.32 -3.19
CA ILE A 284 9.16 -5.41 -3.72
C ILE A 284 10.15 -6.14 -2.81
N CYS A 285 9.89 -6.25 -1.50
CA CYS A 285 10.80 -6.93 -0.54
C CYS A 285 10.11 -7.92 0.40
N GLY A 286 8.77 -7.95 0.49
CA GLY A 286 8.06 -8.69 1.53
C GLY A 286 8.42 -8.20 2.93
N CYS A 287 8.73 -6.93 3.09
CA CYS A 287 9.27 -6.37 4.32
C CYS A 287 8.82 -4.91 4.55
N ALA A 288 8.97 -4.42 5.80
CA ALA A 288 8.78 -3.01 6.15
C ALA A 288 10.14 -2.30 6.27
N PRO A 289 10.22 -1.00 5.92
CA PRO A 289 11.43 -0.21 6.11
C PRO A 289 11.90 -0.19 7.56
N SER A 290 13.21 -0.38 7.76
CA SER A 290 13.88 -0.35 9.04
C SER A 290 14.24 1.07 9.45
N LEU A 291 14.05 1.38 10.73
CA LEU A 291 14.42 2.67 11.30
C LEU A 291 15.42 2.49 12.44
N PRO A 292 16.55 3.25 12.48
CA PRO A 292 17.48 3.18 13.59
C PRO A 292 16.87 3.77 14.87
N ALA A 293 17.24 3.25 16.02
CA ALA A 293 16.74 3.72 17.32
C ALA A 293 17.00 5.21 17.56
N SER A 294 18.12 5.74 17.03
CA SER A 294 18.43 7.18 17.12
C SER A 294 17.42 8.05 16.36
N PHE A 295 16.96 7.60 15.20
CA PHE A 295 15.90 8.28 14.45
C PHE A 295 14.61 8.34 15.25
N VAL A 296 14.18 7.21 15.79
CA VAL A 296 12.94 7.12 16.58
C VAL A 296 13.01 7.94 17.86
N ALA A 297 14.16 7.91 18.58
CA ALA A 297 14.36 8.72 19.78
C ALA A 297 14.22 10.23 19.51
N SER A 298 14.60 10.68 18.31
CA SER A 298 14.44 12.08 17.88
C SER A 298 13.04 12.42 17.38
N ASN A 299 12.21 11.40 17.06
CA ASN A 299 10.91 11.55 16.41
C ASN A 299 9.80 10.77 17.16
N LEU A 300 9.80 10.82 18.49
CA LEU A 300 8.81 10.11 19.33
C LEU A 300 7.33 10.31 18.92
N PRO A 301 6.87 11.49 18.48
CA PRO A 301 5.50 11.66 18.02
C PRO A 301 5.12 10.77 16.81
N SER A 302 6.11 10.22 16.10
CA SER A 302 5.88 9.27 15.00
C SER A 302 5.58 7.85 15.46
N LEU A 303 5.65 7.53 16.75
CA LEU A 303 5.30 6.19 17.27
C LEU A 303 3.78 6.02 17.37
N ASN A 304 3.31 4.86 16.93
CA ASN A 304 1.99 4.40 17.32
C ASN A 304 1.98 4.05 18.81
N VAL A 305 0.94 4.44 19.51
CA VAL A 305 0.77 4.10 20.94
C VAL A 305 -0.27 2.97 21.03
N LEU A 306 0.17 1.81 21.53
CA LEU A 306 -0.71 0.67 21.76
C LEU A 306 -1.21 0.67 23.20
N GLY A 307 -2.50 0.40 23.36
CA GLY A 307 -3.16 0.08 24.62
C GLY A 307 -3.14 -1.42 24.91
N ALA A 308 -4.03 -1.86 25.78
CA ALA A 308 -4.22 -3.29 26.04
C ALA A 308 -4.87 -3.97 24.80
N ASN A 309 -4.44 -5.20 24.53
CA ASN A 309 -5.12 -6.02 23.53
C ASN A 309 -6.59 -6.26 23.92
N ASN A 310 -7.46 -6.41 22.93
CA ASN A 310 -8.84 -6.79 23.20
C ASN A 310 -8.94 -8.27 23.70
N ALA A 311 -10.17 -8.72 24.00
CA ALA A 311 -10.43 -10.08 24.51
C ALA A 311 -10.00 -11.20 23.53
N LYS A 312 -9.80 -10.91 22.24
CA LYS A 312 -9.30 -11.85 21.23
C LYS A 312 -7.76 -11.79 21.09
N GLY A 313 -7.07 -10.96 21.87
CA GLY A 313 -5.64 -10.77 21.77
C GLY A 313 -5.20 -9.82 20.63
N VAL A 314 -6.14 -9.09 20.03
CA VAL A 314 -5.88 -8.16 18.94
C VAL A 314 -5.33 -6.85 19.51
N PRO A 315 -4.17 -6.35 19.02
CA PRO A 315 -3.61 -5.07 19.41
C PRO A 315 -4.61 -3.93 19.18
N GLN A 316 -4.69 -3.02 20.12
CA GLN A 316 -5.57 -1.84 20.03
C GLN A 316 -4.73 -0.57 20.08
N LEU A 317 -5.00 0.39 19.19
CA LEU A 317 -4.46 1.74 19.34
C LEU A 317 -5.02 2.40 20.60
N ALA A 318 -4.18 3.12 21.32
CA ALA A 318 -4.62 3.93 22.43
C ALA A 318 -5.51 5.07 21.91
N GLN A 319 -6.71 5.19 22.45
CA GLN A 319 -7.64 6.25 22.08
C GLN A 319 -7.27 7.57 22.76
N THR A 320 -7.56 8.68 22.10
CA THR A 320 -7.48 10.01 22.72
C THR A 320 -8.60 10.22 23.73
N ALA A 321 -8.42 11.14 24.67
CA ALA A 321 -9.45 11.45 25.66
C ALA A 321 -10.76 12.00 25.05
N SER A 322 -10.70 12.51 23.82
CA SER A 322 -11.86 13.03 23.08
C SER A 322 -12.52 11.98 22.19
N SER A 323 -11.97 10.77 22.09
CA SER A 323 -12.58 9.70 21.29
C SER A 323 -13.93 9.29 21.89
N PRO A 324 -15.03 9.29 21.10
CA PRO A 324 -16.31 8.83 21.60
C PRO A 324 -16.29 7.36 22.02
N ALA A 325 -16.98 7.01 23.09
CA ALA A 325 -17.05 5.63 23.58
C ALA A 325 -17.80 4.70 22.60
N SER A 326 -18.78 5.23 21.87
CA SER A 326 -19.54 4.49 20.87
C SER A 326 -19.27 5.03 19.47
N ALA A 327 -19.26 4.13 18.49
CA ALA A 327 -19.17 4.47 17.07
C ALA A 327 -20.39 5.28 16.57
N LEU A 328 -21.51 5.19 17.28
CA LEU A 328 -22.74 5.95 16.96
C LEU A 328 -22.65 7.43 17.34
N ASP A 329 -21.69 7.81 18.17
CA ASP A 329 -21.53 9.17 18.71
C ASP A 329 -20.48 10.01 17.97
N GLY A 330 -19.63 9.38 17.11
CA GLY A 330 -18.61 10.09 16.35
C GLY A 330 -17.48 9.18 15.85
N ALA A 331 -16.60 9.74 15.02
CA ALA A 331 -15.40 9.07 14.56
C ALA A 331 -14.43 8.75 15.72
N PRO A 332 -13.63 7.67 15.64
CA PRO A 332 -12.62 7.38 16.66
C PRO A 332 -11.47 8.39 16.61
N GLY A 333 -10.85 8.65 17.76
CA GLY A 333 -9.61 9.41 17.85
C GLY A 333 -8.50 8.53 18.44
N PHE A 334 -7.36 8.44 17.77
CA PHE A 334 -6.24 7.59 18.16
C PHE A 334 -4.96 8.36 18.44
N GLN A 335 -4.09 7.78 19.28
CA GLN A 335 -2.69 8.17 19.40
C GLN A 335 -1.88 7.38 18.36
N THR A 336 -2.00 7.79 17.09
CA THR A 336 -1.41 7.10 15.95
C THR A 336 -0.15 7.81 15.45
N GLY A 337 0.77 7.05 14.86
CA GLY A 337 1.98 7.51 14.21
C GLY A 337 2.35 6.62 13.03
N ASN A 338 3.55 6.83 12.48
CA ASN A 338 3.97 6.10 11.27
C ASN A 338 4.89 4.91 11.58
N VAL A 339 5.29 4.75 12.84
CA VAL A 339 6.26 3.75 13.28
C VAL A 339 5.62 2.81 14.28
N ALA A 340 5.81 1.51 14.08
CA ALA A 340 5.39 0.51 15.07
C ALA A 340 6.25 0.56 16.32
N PRO A 341 5.67 0.35 17.53
CA PRO A 341 6.44 0.22 18.76
C PRO A 341 7.46 -0.92 18.66
N LEU A 342 8.58 -0.78 19.39
CA LEU A 342 9.72 -1.70 19.31
C LEU A 342 9.37 -3.16 19.64
N ASP A 343 8.46 -3.37 20.58
CA ASP A 343 8.04 -4.68 21.08
C ASP A 343 6.95 -5.34 20.25
N TYR A 344 6.40 -4.63 19.27
CA TYR A 344 5.31 -5.19 18.46
C TYR A 344 5.80 -6.37 17.61
N PHE A 345 6.89 -6.23 16.86
CA PHE A 345 7.42 -7.32 16.03
C PHE A 345 8.21 -8.35 16.82
N GLY A 346 8.86 -7.95 17.87
CA GLY A 346 9.60 -8.80 18.79
C GLY A 346 11.04 -8.36 19.04
N PRO A 347 11.74 -9.01 19.97
CA PRO A 347 13.11 -8.67 20.29
C PRO A 347 14.04 -8.87 19.08
N GLY A 348 14.77 -7.82 18.70
CA GLY A 348 15.73 -7.87 17.60
C GLY A 348 15.23 -7.37 16.25
N ASP A 349 13.91 -7.20 16.04
CA ASP A 349 13.37 -6.72 14.76
C ASP A 349 13.54 -5.20 14.57
N GLY A 350 13.76 -4.45 15.64
CA GLY A 350 13.92 -3.00 15.58
C GLY A 350 12.62 -2.26 15.26
N TYR A 351 12.74 -0.95 15.06
CA TYR A 351 11.62 -0.13 14.65
C TYR A 351 11.33 -0.29 13.16
N ARG A 352 10.04 -0.28 12.80
CA ARG A 352 9.57 -0.42 11.43
C ARG A 352 8.61 0.71 11.08
N ALA A 353 8.79 1.31 9.91
CA ALA A 353 7.80 2.21 9.35
C ALA A 353 6.63 1.37 8.81
N VAL A 354 5.41 1.63 9.30
CA VAL A 354 4.21 0.87 8.95
C VAL A 354 3.11 1.74 8.32
N ASN A 355 3.15 3.06 8.52
CA ASN A 355 2.28 4.03 7.83
C ASN A 355 3.14 4.96 6.97
N THR A 356 2.49 5.85 6.20
CA THR A 356 3.14 6.67 5.16
C THR A 356 4.31 7.49 5.69
N MET A 357 5.48 7.22 5.16
CA MET A 357 6.69 8.01 5.32
C MET A 357 7.29 8.37 3.97
N GLN A 358 8.13 9.36 3.92
CA GLN A 358 8.65 9.94 2.68
C GLN A 358 10.01 9.35 2.27
N ALA A 359 10.23 9.28 0.96
CA ALA A 359 11.49 8.81 0.39
C ALA A 359 12.67 9.73 0.75
N PRO A 360 13.88 9.19 0.93
CA PRO A 360 15.08 9.98 1.17
C PRO A 360 15.58 10.73 -0.07
N PHE A 361 15.14 10.29 -1.24
CA PHE A 361 15.53 10.85 -2.54
C PHE A 361 14.35 11.54 -3.22
N GLN A 362 14.61 12.63 -3.96
CA GLN A 362 13.59 13.26 -4.77
C GLN A 362 13.18 12.37 -5.95
N PRO A 363 11.87 12.34 -6.31
CA PRO A 363 10.75 13.06 -5.71
C PRO A 363 10.34 12.51 -4.34
N SER A 364 10.07 13.43 -3.41
CA SER A 364 9.66 13.14 -2.04
C SER A 364 8.64 14.19 -1.59
N GLY A 365 7.72 13.82 -0.68
CA GLY A 365 6.87 14.79 0.00
C GLY A 365 7.65 15.76 0.90
N ASN A 366 8.86 15.37 1.33
CA ASN A 366 9.74 16.26 2.06
C ASN A 366 10.67 17.02 1.10
N THR A 367 10.69 18.34 1.23
CA THR A 367 11.56 19.22 0.42
C THR A 367 13.03 19.05 0.81
N PRO A 368 13.99 19.42 -0.07
CA PRO A 368 15.39 19.54 0.32
C PRO A 368 15.57 20.51 1.50
N VAL A 369 16.67 20.35 2.22
CA VAL A 369 17.05 21.30 3.28
C VAL A 369 17.17 22.71 2.70
N ALA A 370 16.77 23.73 3.47
CA ALA A 370 16.93 25.12 3.05
C ALA A 370 18.39 25.43 2.67
N ASN A 371 18.58 26.03 1.52
CA ASN A 371 19.91 26.33 0.92
C ASN A 371 20.79 25.10 0.62
N ALA A 372 20.20 23.92 0.47
CA ALA A 372 20.94 22.75 0.04
C ALA A 372 21.66 22.99 -1.29
N VAL A 373 22.92 22.55 -1.38
CA VAL A 373 23.69 22.54 -2.64
C VAL A 373 23.21 21.42 -3.56
N ASP A 374 22.85 20.27 -2.97
CA ASP A 374 22.33 19.13 -3.68
C ASP A 374 20.85 18.96 -3.40
N LEU A 375 20.02 19.25 -4.39
CA LEU A 375 18.56 19.22 -4.29
C LEU A 375 17.96 17.84 -4.57
N ARG A 376 18.80 16.83 -4.86
CA ARG A 376 18.36 15.46 -5.13
C ARG A 376 17.89 14.71 -3.89
N TYR A 377 18.18 15.22 -2.69
CA TYR A 377 17.88 14.60 -1.40
C TYR A 377 16.76 15.33 -0.67
N ALA A 378 15.87 14.58 -0.06
CA ALA A 378 14.90 15.10 0.90
C ALA A 378 15.62 15.51 2.20
N ASN A 379 14.95 16.30 3.03
CA ASN A 379 15.47 16.66 4.35
C ASN A 379 15.53 15.40 5.25
N ALA A 380 16.72 14.83 5.42
CA ALA A 380 16.92 13.65 6.27
C ALA A 380 16.61 13.87 7.77
N ALA A 381 16.51 15.13 8.22
CA ALA A 381 16.14 15.46 9.59
C ALA A 381 14.61 15.61 9.77
N ALA A 382 13.83 15.55 8.70
CA ALA A 382 12.38 15.56 8.83
C ALA A 382 11.87 14.26 9.45
N ALA A 383 10.93 14.36 10.38
CA ALA A 383 10.39 13.23 11.16
C ALA A 383 9.79 12.10 10.31
N THR A 384 9.40 12.42 9.08
CA THR A 384 8.78 11.48 8.14
C THR A 384 9.70 11.01 7.03
N THR A 385 10.97 11.44 6.95
CA THR A 385 11.91 10.96 5.92
C THR A 385 12.54 9.63 6.36
N VAL A 386 12.26 8.55 5.64
CA VAL A 386 12.88 7.24 5.89
C VAL A 386 14.36 7.29 5.47
N PRO A 387 15.30 6.81 6.28
CA PRO A 387 16.68 6.63 5.83
C PRO A 387 16.77 5.66 4.64
N PRO A 388 17.77 5.78 3.75
CA PRO A 388 17.95 4.85 2.64
C PRO A 388 17.95 3.39 3.10
N GLN A 389 17.13 2.55 2.48
CA GLN A 389 16.94 1.15 2.84
C GLN A 389 17.95 0.25 2.11
N THR A 390 18.25 -0.90 2.70
CA THR A 390 19.25 -1.85 2.19
C THR A 390 18.78 -3.32 2.18
N GLN A 391 17.50 -3.56 2.49
CA GLN A 391 16.93 -4.92 2.40
C GLN A 391 16.93 -5.37 0.93
N THR A 392 17.14 -6.66 0.70
CA THR A 392 17.10 -7.24 -0.64
C THR A 392 15.70 -7.10 -1.26
N THR A 393 15.65 -6.54 -2.45
CA THR A 393 14.44 -6.39 -3.26
C THR A 393 14.39 -7.39 -4.40
N ILE A 394 13.21 -7.61 -4.95
CA ILE A 394 13.04 -8.39 -6.18
C ILE A 394 13.80 -7.75 -7.36
N GLY A 395 13.87 -6.41 -7.43
CA GLY A 395 14.63 -5.68 -8.45
C GLY A 395 16.13 -5.98 -8.39
N GLU A 396 16.70 -6.05 -7.18
CA GLU A 396 18.10 -6.45 -6.98
C GLU A 396 18.36 -7.88 -7.47
N GLN A 397 17.47 -8.82 -7.14
CA GLN A 397 17.59 -10.22 -7.61
C GLN A 397 17.48 -10.33 -9.12
N LEU A 398 16.57 -9.56 -9.75
CA LEU A 398 16.43 -9.51 -11.21
C LEU A 398 17.70 -8.97 -11.86
N SER A 399 18.24 -7.87 -11.37
CA SER A 399 19.50 -7.26 -11.87
C SER A 399 20.68 -8.22 -11.74
N ALA A 400 20.80 -8.93 -10.61
CA ALA A 400 21.84 -9.92 -10.38
C ALA A 400 21.80 -11.11 -11.37
N LYS A 401 20.63 -11.40 -11.95
CA LYS A 401 20.41 -12.43 -12.97
C LYS A 401 20.41 -11.86 -14.41
N ASN A 402 20.71 -10.57 -14.60
CA ASN A 402 20.62 -9.87 -15.88
C ASN A 402 19.21 -9.96 -16.52
N VAL A 403 18.17 -10.05 -15.70
CA VAL A 403 16.78 -9.97 -16.14
C VAL A 403 16.40 -8.49 -16.25
N SER A 404 15.92 -8.09 -17.41
CA SER A 404 15.50 -6.68 -17.62
C SER A 404 14.21 -6.40 -16.87
N TRP A 405 14.17 -5.27 -16.16
CA TRP A 405 12.97 -4.85 -15.41
C TRP A 405 12.90 -3.33 -15.28
N ALA A 406 11.70 -2.79 -15.05
CA ALA A 406 11.52 -1.39 -14.73
C ALA A 406 10.23 -1.15 -13.93
N TRP A 407 10.25 -0.12 -13.09
CA TRP A 407 9.11 0.51 -12.47
C TRP A 407 8.75 1.76 -13.27
N TYR A 408 7.56 1.78 -13.85
CA TYR A 408 7.01 2.92 -14.55
C TYR A 408 5.97 3.61 -13.67
N ALA A 409 6.09 4.92 -13.51
CA ALA A 409 5.12 5.71 -12.79
C ALA A 409 4.68 6.90 -13.64
N THR A 410 3.37 7.17 -13.68
CA THR A 410 2.89 8.35 -14.40
C THR A 410 3.34 9.61 -13.67
N GLY A 411 3.94 10.55 -14.45
CA GLY A 411 4.42 11.82 -13.93
C GLY A 411 5.78 11.75 -13.23
N TRP A 412 6.52 10.64 -13.33
CA TRP A 412 7.82 10.49 -12.69
C TRP A 412 8.83 11.57 -13.07
N ASP A 413 9.03 11.84 -14.36
CA ASP A 413 10.01 12.82 -14.83
C ASP A 413 9.64 14.24 -14.35
N ALA A 414 8.36 14.58 -14.41
CA ALA A 414 7.86 15.86 -13.89
C ALA A 414 8.03 15.96 -12.37
N ALA A 415 7.77 14.87 -11.63
CA ALA A 415 7.93 14.84 -10.18
C ALA A 415 9.40 14.95 -9.75
N VAL A 416 10.33 14.32 -10.49
CA VAL A 416 11.79 14.50 -10.26
C VAL A 416 12.18 15.96 -10.41
N ALA A 417 11.71 16.63 -11.47
CA ALA A 417 11.98 18.05 -11.70
C ALA A 417 11.34 18.93 -10.61
N ASP A 418 10.10 18.64 -10.22
CA ASP A 418 9.38 19.36 -9.17
C ASP A 418 10.07 19.17 -7.80
N GLY A 419 10.46 17.95 -7.46
CA GLY A 419 11.13 17.60 -6.20
C GLY A 419 12.49 18.27 -6.02
N MET A 420 13.24 18.47 -7.10
CA MET A 420 14.57 19.09 -7.08
C MET A 420 14.54 20.63 -7.07
N GLN A 421 13.41 21.26 -6.85
CA GLN A 421 13.34 22.70 -6.64
C GLN A 421 13.72 23.08 -5.20
N ALA A 422 14.12 24.34 -4.98
CA ALA A 422 14.41 24.85 -3.65
C ALA A 422 13.19 24.67 -2.73
N SER A 423 13.43 24.49 -1.43
CA SER A 423 12.37 24.28 -0.41
C SER A 423 11.35 25.43 -0.30
N THR A 424 11.68 26.61 -0.85
CA THR A 424 10.78 27.78 -0.89
C THR A 424 9.83 27.79 -2.08
N VAL A 425 10.01 26.88 -3.03
CA VAL A 425 9.16 26.77 -4.23
C VAL A 425 8.01 25.79 -3.93
N ALA A 426 6.79 26.23 -4.18
CA ALA A 426 5.61 25.36 -4.05
C ALA A 426 5.67 24.23 -5.07
N ARG A 427 5.33 23.02 -4.64
CA ARG A 427 5.24 21.85 -5.51
C ARG A 427 4.00 21.95 -6.40
N THR A 428 4.11 21.47 -7.64
CA THR A 428 3.05 21.50 -8.65
C THR A 428 2.72 20.14 -9.24
N VAL A 429 3.46 19.11 -8.84
CA VAL A 429 3.31 17.73 -9.30
C VAL A 429 3.21 16.76 -8.13
N ILE A 430 3.97 16.99 -7.07
CA ILE A 430 4.03 16.12 -5.88
C ILE A 430 2.89 16.45 -4.94
N TYR A 431 1.99 15.48 -4.67
CA TYR A 431 0.82 15.63 -3.82
C TYR A 431 -0.06 16.83 -4.20
N THR A 432 -0.21 17.10 -5.48
CA THR A 432 -1.06 18.20 -5.94
C THR A 432 -2.44 17.69 -6.29
N PRO A 433 -3.51 18.39 -5.87
CA PRO A 433 -4.86 18.03 -6.29
C PRO A 433 -4.98 18.02 -7.81
N SER A 434 -5.57 16.98 -8.34
CA SER A 434 -5.66 16.70 -9.78
C SER A 434 -6.73 17.51 -10.51
N THR A 435 -6.84 18.81 -10.24
CA THR A 435 -7.73 19.71 -10.97
C THR A 435 -6.91 20.72 -11.77
N PRO A 436 -7.07 20.80 -13.11
CA PRO A 436 -7.96 19.96 -13.93
C PRO A 436 -7.43 18.54 -14.13
N LYS A 437 -8.33 17.60 -14.44
CA LYS A 437 -8.00 16.21 -14.81
C LYS A 437 -6.87 16.18 -15.87
N GLY A 438 -5.91 15.29 -15.68
CA GLY A 438 -4.76 15.13 -16.57
C GLY A 438 -3.51 15.91 -16.17
N ASN A 439 -3.56 16.82 -15.19
CA ASN A 439 -2.35 17.33 -14.58
C ASN A 439 -1.64 16.21 -13.81
N PRO A 440 -0.30 16.18 -13.80
CA PRO A 440 0.43 15.23 -12.98
C PRO A 440 0.05 15.37 -11.50
N ASP A 441 -0.26 14.24 -10.87
CA ASP A 441 -0.46 14.11 -9.42
C ASP A 441 0.35 12.92 -8.95
N PHE A 442 1.61 13.16 -8.66
CA PHE A 442 2.56 12.12 -8.28
C PHE A 442 2.55 11.91 -6.75
N GLN A 443 2.38 10.66 -6.35
CA GLN A 443 2.38 10.24 -4.95
C GLN A 443 3.73 9.57 -4.62
N PRO A 444 4.69 10.22 -3.95
CA PRO A 444 6.04 9.68 -3.73
C PRO A 444 6.07 8.33 -3.00
N HIS A 445 5.14 8.09 -2.09
CA HIS A 445 5.07 6.84 -1.33
C HIS A 445 4.61 5.64 -2.17
N HIS A 446 4.09 5.87 -3.37
CA HIS A 446 3.78 4.83 -4.36
C HIS A 446 4.97 4.40 -5.22
N HIS A 447 6.17 4.88 -4.91
CA HIS A 447 7.37 4.52 -5.65
C HIS A 447 8.39 3.86 -4.73
N PRO A 448 8.24 2.54 -4.40
CA PRO A 448 8.97 1.90 -3.32
C PRO A 448 10.48 1.85 -3.55
N PHE A 449 10.95 1.67 -4.77
CA PHE A 449 12.39 1.64 -5.08
C PHE A 449 13.11 2.95 -4.79
N ASN A 450 12.39 4.09 -4.75
CA ASN A 450 12.96 5.38 -4.41
C ASN A 450 13.43 5.50 -2.94
N TYR A 451 13.14 4.48 -2.12
CA TYR A 451 13.57 4.39 -0.72
C TYR A 451 14.90 3.66 -0.53
N TYR A 452 15.45 3.01 -1.57
CA TYR A 452 16.58 2.10 -1.46
C TYR A 452 17.89 2.73 -1.89
N ALA A 453 18.95 2.46 -1.11
CA ALA A 453 20.31 3.01 -1.35
C ALA A 453 20.84 2.71 -2.75
N GLN A 454 20.46 1.57 -3.34
CA GLN A 454 20.85 1.21 -4.71
C GLN A 454 20.30 2.16 -5.80
N PHE A 455 19.35 3.04 -5.45
CA PHE A 455 18.80 4.07 -6.33
C PHE A 455 19.18 5.49 -5.90
N ASP A 456 20.23 5.64 -5.10
CA ASP A 456 20.78 6.95 -4.75
C ASP A 456 21.08 7.77 -6.02
N PRO A 457 20.51 8.98 -6.15
CA PRO A 457 20.59 9.76 -7.39
C PRO A 457 22.00 10.30 -7.70
N ALA A 458 22.92 10.27 -6.72
CA ALA A 458 24.32 10.67 -6.92
C ALA A 458 25.23 9.46 -7.18
N LEU A 459 25.04 8.39 -6.41
CA LEU A 459 25.95 7.24 -6.42
C LEU A 459 25.54 6.19 -7.47
N HIS A 460 24.24 6.09 -7.77
CA HIS A 460 23.64 5.05 -8.60
C HIS A 460 22.71 5.62 -9.69
N ALA A 461 23.10 6.76 -10.28
CA ALA A 461 22.29 7.45 -11.30
C ALA A 461 21.97 6.58 -12.52
N ALA A 462 22.89 5.69 -12.92
CA ALA A 462 22.68 4.77 -14.05
C ALA A 462 21.57 3.74 -13.74
N GLU A 463 21.61 3.10 -12.57
CA GLU A 463 20.59 2.16 -12.10
C GLU A 463 19.23 2.84 -11.99
N ARG A 464 19.22 4.04 -11.39
CA ARG A 464 18.01 4.85 -11.27
C ARG A 464 17.37 5.12 -12.64
N THR A 465 18.15 5.56 -13.63
CA THR A 465 17.67 5.83 -14.99
C THR A 465 17.24 4.57 -15.73
N ALA A 466 17.94 3.45 -15.50
CA ALA A 466 17.62 2.18 -16.14
C ALA A 466 16.29 1.60 -15.67
N HIS A 467 15.95 1.78 -14.40
CA HIS A 467 14.84 1.05 -13.78
C HIS A 467 13.67 1.92 -13.32
N LEU A 468 13.86 3.21 -13.01
CA LEU A 468 12.80 4.11 -12.57
C LEU A 468 12.42 5.04 -13.72
N ARG A 469 11.23 4.81 -14.30
CA ARG A 469 10.86 5.37 -15.61
C ARG A 469 9.49 6.03 -15.57
N ASP A 470 9.29 6.97 -16.49
CA ASP A 470 8.00 7.62 -16.69
C ASP A 470 7.04 6.76 -17.55
N TYR A 471 5.74 6.99 -17.40
CA TYR A 471 4.69 6.34 -18.21
C TYR A 471 4.83 6.59 -19.71
N THR A 472 5.33 7.75 -20.11
CA THR A 472 5.60 8.07 -21.53
C THR A 472 6.63 7.11 -22.14
N LYS A 473 7.59 6.68 -21.32
CA LYS A 473 8.55 5.65 -21.71
C LYS A 473 7.89 4.26 -21.82
N LEU A 474 6.95 3.93 -20.93
CA LEU A 474 6.16 2.68 -21.03
C LEU A 474 5.43 2.60 -22.38
N LEU A 475 4.74 3.68 -22.77
CA LEU A 475 4.03 3.73 -24.04
C LEU A 475 4.99 3.59 -25.24
N THR A 476 6.16 4.18 -25.16
CA THR A 476 7.22 4.04 -26.17
C THR A 476 7.71 2.61 -26.27
N ASP A 477 7.97 1.97 -25.12
CA ASP A 477 8.48 0.58 -25.06
C ASP A 477 7.43 -0.42 -25.57
N ILE A 478 6.14 -0.21 -25.27
CA ILE A 478 5.04 -0.99 -25.85
C ILE A 478 5.03 -0.89 -27.37
N SER A 479 5.06 0.34 -27.91
CA SER A 479 5.01 0.60 -29.34
C SER A 479 6.20 0.04 -30.09
N ALA A 480 7.38 0.01 -29.47
CA ALA A 480 8.60 -0.53 -30.05
C ALA A 480 8.74 -2.06 -29.86
N GLY A 481 7.86 -2.72 -29.09
CA GLY A 481 8.01 -4.13 -28.72
C GLY A 481 9.27 -4.39 -27.90
N SER A 482 9.65 -3.45 -27.03
CA SER A 482 10.89 -3.48 -26.24
C SER A 482 10.64 -3.35 -24.73
N LEU A 483 9.49 -3.84 -24.25
CA LEU A 483 9.23 -3.90 -22.83
C LEU A 483 10.27 -4.78 -22.12
N PRO A 484 10.71 -4.40 -20.92
CA PRO A 484 11.46 -5.31 -20.06
C PRO A 484 10.71 -6.61 -19.76
N GLN A 485 11.45 -7.63 -19.36
CA GLN A 485 10.87 -8.93 -18.97
C GLN A 485 9.94 -8.81 -17.74
N VAL A 486 10.23 -7.85 -16.83
CA VAL A 486 9.36 -7.54 -15.68
C VAL A 486 9.05 -6.05 -15.68
N VAL A 487 7.78 -5.74 -15.72
CA VAL A 487 7.23 -4.37 -15.78
C VAL A 487 6.32 -4.13 -14.58
N TYR A 488 6.62 -3.11 -13.81
CA TYR A 488 5.69 -2.57 -12.82
C TYR A 488 5.14 -1.26 -13.33
N TYR A 489 3.85 -1.05 -13.18
CA TYR A 489 3.22 0.20 -13.55
C TYR A 489 2.33 0.74 -12.43
N LYS A 490 2.53 2.02 -12.08
CA LYS A 490 1.72 2.76 -11.11
C LYS A 490 1.08 3.97 -11.78
N PRO A 491 -0.26 4.02 -11.87
CA PRO A 491 -0.99 5.21 -12.28
C PRO A 491 -0.76 6.38 -11.32
N GLN A 492 -0.86 7.62 -11.82
CA GLN A 492 -0.87 8.81 -10.95
C GLN A 492 -2.18 8.92 -10.15
N GLY A 493 -2.23 9.81 -9.16
CA GLY A 493 -3.32 9.92 -8.21
C GLY A 493 -4.71 9.97 -8.84
N ASN A 494 -4.93 10.80 -9.86
CA ASN A 494 -6.25 10.95 -10.49
C ASN A 494 -6.68 9.80 -11.42
N PHE A 495 -5.84 8.76 -11.61
CA PHE A 495 -6.13 7.58 -12.44
C PHE A 495 -5.90 6.26 -11.70
N ASN A 496 -5.76 6.27 -10.40
CA ASN A 496 -5.47 5.09 -9.60
C ASN A 496 -6.68 4.49 -8.87
N GLN A 497 -7.84 5.15 -8.89
CA GLN A 497 -9.11 4.78 -8.24
C GLN A 497 -9.21 5.07 -6.74
N HIS A 498 -8.22 5.74 -6.14
CA HIS A 498 -8.20 6.03 -4.71
C HIS A 498 -9.36 6.92 -4.26
N PRO A 499 -10.20 6.52 -3.28
CA PRO A 499 -11.20 7.40 -2.68
C PRO A 499 -10.56 8.70 -2.17
N GLY A 500 -11.32 9.78 -2.10
CA GLY A 500 -10.83 11.07 -1.62
C GLY A 500 -10.33 12.01 -2.71
N TYR A 501 -9.70 11.49 -3.79
CA TYR A 501 -9.22 12.33 -4.88
C TYR A 501 -9.38 11.74 -6.30
N ALA A 502 -9.67 10.45 -6.42
CA ALA A 502 -9.97 9.80 -7.69
C ALA A 502 -11.31 9.05 -7.62
N ASN A 503 -11.99 8.95 -8.76
CA ASN A 503 -13.15 8.09 -8.91
C ASN A 503 -12.78 6.73 -9.53
N ALA A 504 -13.69 5.77 -9.47
CA ALA A 504 -13.41 4.44 -10.00
C ALA A 504 -13.40 4.42 -11.54
N ASP A 505 -14.24 5.21 -12.22
CA ASP A 505 -14.39 5.20 -13.68
C ASP A 505 -13.16 5.71 -14.41
N ASP A 506 -12.54 6.81 -13.95
CA ASP A 506 -11.36 7.37 -14.62
C ASP A 506 -10.17 6.42 -14.54
N GLY A 507 -9.98 5.77 -13.39
CA GLY A 507 -8.93 4.75 -13.23
C GLY A 507 -9.22 3.49 -14.04
N ASP A 508 -10.49 3.02 -14.07
CA ASP A 508 -10.92 1.90 -14.92
C ASP A 508 -10.59 2.16 -16.38
N ALA A 509 -10.99 3.31 -16.90
CA ALA A 509 -10.74 3.68 -18.30
C ALA A 509 -9.24 3.76 -18.63
N HIS A 510 -8.44 4.34 -17.71
CA HIS A 510 -7.00 4.46 -17.88
C HIS A 510 -6.30 3.09 -17.91
N ILE A 511 -6.62 2.22 -16.95
CA ILE A 511 -6.03 0.88 -16.86
C ILE A 511 -6.46 0.01 -18.04
N ALA A 512 -7.74 0.05 -18.42
CA ALA A 512 -8.24 -0.71 -19.55
C ALA A 512 -7.60 -0.28 -20.87
N ASP A 513 -7.41 1.02 -21.11
CA ASP A 513 -6.70 1.56 -22.28
C ASP A 513 -5.24 1.06 -22.32
N LEU A 514 -4.55 1.00 -21.17
CA LEU A 514 -3.21 0.44 -21.11
C LEU A 514 -3.20 -1.06 -21.44
N VAL A 515 -4.15 -1.83 -20.90
CA VAL A 515 -4.30 -3.26 -21.21
C VAL A 515 -4.52 -3.48 -22.72
N ASP A 516 -5.35 -2.68 -23.35
CA ASP A 516 -5.59 -2.78 -24.80
C ASP A 516 -4.32 -2.47 -25.61
N LYS A 517 -3.52 -1.47 -25.20
CA LYS A 517 -2.22 -1.19 -25.82
C LYS A 517 -1.24 -2.35 -25.66
N LEU A 518 -1.16 -2.96 -24.47
CA LEU A 518 -0.33 -4.13 -24.22
C LEU A 518 -0.74 -5.33 -25.07
N LYS A 519 -2.05 -5.58 -25.20
CA LYS A 519 -2.60 -6.66 -26.03
C LYS A 519 -2.37 -6.44 -27.54
N ALA A 520 -2.32 -5.19 -27.98
CA ALA A 520 -1.99 -4.84 -29.36
C ALA A 520 -0.47 -4.91 -29.65
N GLY A 521 0.38 -4.94 -28.63
CA GLY A 521 1.83 -4.99 -28.76
C GLY A 521 2.37 -6.35 -29.23
N SER A 522 3.54 -6.35 -29.85
CA SER A 522 4.18 -7.56 -30.42
C SER A 522 4.57 -8.59 -29.34
N GLN A 523 4.72 -8.18 -28.09
CA GLN A 523 5.12 -9.08 -26.97
C GLN A 523 3.91 -9.78 -26.32
N TRP A 524 2.67 -9.49 -26.74
CA TRP A 524 1.45 -10.03 -26.14
C TRP A 524 1.40 -11.56 -26.09
N ALA A 525 1.89 -12.24 -27.16
CA ALA A 525 1.80 -13.69 -27.28
C ALA A 525 2.40 -14.48 -26.09
N HIS A 526 3.35 -13.87 -25.36
CA HIS A 526 4.08 -14.46 -24.23
C HIS A 526 3.99 -13.59 -22.97
N MET A 527 2.90 -12.83 -22.83
CA MET A 527 2.72 -11.87 -21.74
C MET A 527 1.73 -12.36 -20.69
N VAL A 528 2.01 -12.06 -19.43
CA VAL A 528 1.04 -12.11 -18.32
C VAL A 528 0.90 -10.71 -17.76
N ILE A 529 -0.32 -10.20 -17.70
CA ILE A 529 -0.67 -8.95 -17.04
C ILE A 529 -1.41 -9.31 -15.75
N VAL A 530 -0.96 -8.78 -14.63
CA VAL A 530 -1.65 -8.85 -13.34
C VAL A 530 -2.08 -7.45 -12.93
N ILE A 531 -3.36 -7.26 -12.69
CA ILE A 531 -3.91 -6.01 -12.16
C ILE A 531 -4.44 -6.31 -10.77
N THR A 532 -4.01 -5.57 -9.77
CA THR A 532 -4.59 -5.64 -8.42
C THR A 532 -4.53 -4.27 -7.74
N TYR A 533 -5.12 -4.20 -6.58
CA TYR A 533 -5.10 -3.02 -5.72
C TYR A 533 -3.99 -3.19 -4.68
N ASP A 534 -3.49 -2.09 -4.17
CA ASP A 534 -2.42 -2.13 -3.17
C ASP A 534 -2.96 -2.53 -1.80
N GLU A 535 -4.16 -2.03 -1.44
CA GLU A 535 -4.81 -2.32 -0.17
C GLU A 535 -6.33 -2.01 -0.22
N TYR A 536 -7.00 -2.18 0.89
CA TYR A 536 -8.47 -2.22 1.03
C TYR A 536 -9.15 -0.83 1.13
N GLY A 537 -8.42 0.26 1.43
CA GLY A 537 -8.96 1.62 1.55
C GLY A 537 -9.95 1.86 2.69
N GLY A 538 -9.79 1.20 3.83
CA GLY A 538 -10.74 1.29 4.95
C GLY A 538 -12.08 0.63 4.68
N GLN A 539 -12.21 -0.12 3.59
CA GLN A 539 -13.47 -0.71 3.15
C GLN A 539 -13.58 -2.17 3.58
N TRP A 540 -14.75 -2.51 4.09
CA TRP A 540 -15.05 -3.84 4.58
C TRP A 540 -15.05 -4.89 3.46
N ASP A 541 -14.68 -6.11 3.85
CA ASP A 541 -14.82 -7.32 3.06
C ASP A 541 -15.34 -8.46 3.95
N HIS A 542 -16.23 -9.31 3.41
CA HIS A 542 -16.80 -10.38 4.21
C HIS A 542 -15.85 -11.57 4.40
N VAL A 543 -14.85 -11.74 3.54
CA VAL A 543 -13.90 -12.86 3.63
C VAL A 543 -12.74 -12.47 4.54
N ALA A 544 -12.56 -13.26 5.59
CA ALA A 544 -11.47 -13.04 6.52
C ALA A 544 -10.11 -13.37 5.90
N PRO A 545 -9.07 -12.56 6.14
CA PRO A 545 -7.72 -12.90 5.72
C PRO A 545 -7.19 -14.13 6.48
N PRO A 546 -6.34 -14.96 5.86
CA PRO A 546 -5.68 -16.06 6.56
C PRO A 546 -4.70 -15.53 7.60
N LYS A 547 -4.51 -16.28 8.68
CA LYS A 547 -3.55 -15.91 9.73
C LYS A 547 -2.12 -16.09 9.22
N GLY A 548 -1.44 -14.98 8.95
CA GLY A 548 -0.03 -14.94 8.56
C GLY A 548 0.89 -14.53 9.71
N ASP A 549 1.80 -13.64 9.39
CA ASP A 549 2.75 -13.04 10.33
C ASP A 549 2.19 -11.72 10.94
N LYS A 550 3.03 -10.97 11.64
CA LYS A 550 2.64 -9.70 12.27
C LYS A 550 2.46 -8.55 11.28
N TYR A 551 2.83 -8.72 10.02
CA TYR A 551 2.57 -7.75 8.97
C TYR A 551 1.23 -7.97 8.27
N GLY A 552 0.71 -9.20 8.24
CA GLY A 552 -0.50 -9.56 7.50
C GLY A 552 -0.56 -11.04 7.16
N PRO A 553 -1.29 -11.43 6.08
CA PRO A 553 -1.96 -10.54 5.12
C PRO A 553 -3.13 -9.78 5.75
N GLY A 554 -3.49 -8.66 5.12
CA GLY A 554 -4.65 -7.88 5.52
C GLY A 554 -5.90 -8.20 4.70
N THR A 555 -6.78 -7.20 4.54
CA THR A 555 -8.11 -7.37 3.94
C THR A 555 -8.03 -7.86 2.48
N ARG A 556 -9.05 -8.59 2.04
CA ARG A 556 -9.16 -9.10 0.67
C ARG A 556 -9.35 -7.97 -0.35
N ILE A 557 -8.60 -8.07 -1.45
CA ILE A 557 -8.62 -7.13 -2.58
C ILE A 557 -8.81 -7.89 -3.90
N PRO A 558 -9.33 -7.28 -4.97
CA PRO A 558 -9.49 -7.98 -6.24
C PRO A 558 -8.19 -8.07 -7.02
N ALA A 559 -8.01 -9.17 -7.78
CA ALA A 559 -6.92 -9.31 -8.74
C ALA A 559 -7.37 -9.96 -10.05
N LEU A 560 -6.91 -9.41 -11.17
CA LEU A 560 -7.17 -9.91 -12.51
C LEU A 560 -5.89 -10.47 -13.12
N ILE A 561 -5.96 -11.65 -13.72
CA ILE A 561 -4.85 -12.28 -14.43
C ILE A 561 -5.21 -12.39 -15.92
N ILE A 562 -4.55 -11.60 -16.74
CA ILE A 562 -4.84 -11.38 -18.15
C ILE A 562 -3.67 -11.88 -18.98
N SER A 563 -3.90 -12.89 -19.82
CA SER A 563 -2.85 -13.52 -20.63
C SER A 563 -3.50 -14.27 -21.81
N PRO A 564 -2.79 -14.50 -22.92
CA PRO A 564 -3.20 -15.53 -23.88
C PRO A 564 -3.37 -16.91 -23.24
N PHE A 565 -2.65 -17.18 -22.17
CA PHE A 565 -2.66 -18.45 -21.41
C PHE A 565 -3.69 -18.46 -20.27
N SER A 566 -4.41 -17.40 -19.98
CA SER A 566 -5.40 -17.38 -18.89
C SER A 566 -6.51 -18.41 -19.11
N LYS A 567 -6.97 -19.05 -18.04
CA LYS A 567 -8.22 -19.82 -17.98
C LYS A 567 -9.38 -18.85 -18.15
N LYS A 568 -9.89 -18.71 -19.38
CA LYS A 568 -10.81 -17.62 -19.75
C LYS A 568 -12.16 -17.74 -19.05
N GLY A 569 -12.66 -16.62 -18.54
CA GLY A 569 -13.99 -16.52 -17.93
C GLY A 569 -14.13 -17.32 -16.65
N THR A 570 -13.05 -17.48 -15.88
CA THR A 570 -13.06 -18.26 -14.64
C THR A 570 -12.75 -17.40 -13.42
N VAL A 571 -13.29 -17.81 -12.29
CA VAL A 571 -12.88 -17.33 -10.98
C VAL A 571 -11.84 -18.31 -10.41
N ASP A 572 -10.71 -17.79 -9.95
CA ASP A 572 -9.67 -18.57 -9.28
C ASP A 572 -9.76 -18.36 -7.77
N HIS A 573 -10.10 -19.43 -7.04
CA HIS A 573 -10.25 -19.43 -5.59
C HIS A 573 -8.95 -19.75 -4.84
N THR A 574 -7.84 -19.84 -5.53
CA THR A 574 -6.53 -20.08 -4.90
C THR A 574 -6.18 -18.90 -4.00
N GLN A 575 -5.65 -19.22 -2.81
CA GLN A 575 -5.23 -18.19 -1.85
C GLN A 575 -3.96 -17.50 -2.33
N TYR A 576 -4.03 -16.20 -2.52
CA TYR A 576 -2.95 -15.32 -2.97
C TYR A 576 -2.79 -14.11 -2.05
N ASP A 577 -1.64 -13.47 -2.12
CA ASP A 577 -1.41 -12.13 -1.58
C ASP A 577 -0.52 -11.30 -2.54
N THR A 578 -0.27 -10.04 -2.20
CA THR A 578 0.63 -9.17 -2.98
C THR A 578 1.99 -9.84 -3.26
N ALA A 579 2.52 -10.65 -2.34
CA ALA A 579 3.77 -11.36 -2.55
C ALA A 579 3.67 -12.53 -3.55
N SER A 580 2.47 -12.96 -3.95
CA SER A 580 2.27 -13.95 -5.02
C SER A 580 2.86 -13.50 -6.36
N ILE A 581 2.96 -12.19 -6.56
CA ILE A 581 3.58 -11.58 -7.74
C ILE A 581 5.08 -11.85 -7.74
N SER A 582 5.76 -11.62 -6.62
CA SER A 582 7.19 -11.93 -6.50
C SER A 582 7.46 -13.43 -6.61
N ARG A 583 6.50 -14.29 -6.20
CA ARG A 583 6.60 -15.76 -6.41
C ARG A 583 6.52 -16.13 -7.89
N LEU A 584 5.60 -15.53 -8.65
CA LEU A 584 5.52 -15.73 -10.11
C LEU A 584 6.83 -15.31 -10.79
N ILE A 585 7.34 -14.13 -10.45
CA ILE A 585 8.61 -13.59 -10.99
C ILE A 585 9.78 -14.52 -10.62
N ALA A 586 9.86 -14.95 -9.36
CA ALA A 586 10.91 -15.83 -8.89
C ALA A 586 10.87 -17.19 -9.62
N ARG A 587 9.69 -17.79 -9.79
CA ARG A 587 9.52 -19.04 -10.54
C ARG A 587 9.93 -18.89 -12.01
N ARG A 588 9.47 -17.80 -12.66
CA ARG A 588 9.78 -17.52 -14.07
C ARG A 588 11.28 -17.38 -14.32
N HIS A 589 12.00 -16.73 -13.43
CA HIS A 589 13.41 -16.36 -13.63
C HIS A 589 14.39 -17.18 -12.78
N GLY A 590 13.92 -18.20 -12.06
CA GLY A 590 14.76 -19.04 -11.20
C GLY A 590 15.44 -18.22 -10.09
N LEU A 591 14.70 -17.28 -9.46
CA LEU A 591 15.19 -16.47 -8.37
C LEU A 591 14.93 -17.17 -7.03
N SER A 592 15.69 -16.80 -6.02
CA SER A 592 15.40 -17.21 -4.65
C SER A 592 14.17 -16.49 -4.11
N THR A 593 13.38 -17.17 -3.29
CA THR A 593 12.27 -16.52 -2.56
C THR A 593 12.84 -15.43 -1.64
N LEU A 594 12.23 -14.25 -1.67
CA LEU A 594 12.58 -13.16 -0.78
C LEU A 594 12.42 -13.56 0.70
N PRO A 595 13.31 -13.17 1.61
CA PRO A 595 13.26 -13.60 3.01
C PRO A 595 11.92 -13.34 3.70
N GLY A 596 11.32 -12.17 3.48
CA GLY A 596 10.01 -11.84 4.07
C GLY A 596 8.87 -12.67 3.49
N VAL A 597 8.93 -13.00 2.20
CA VAL A 597 7.95 -13.90 1.55
C VAL A 597 8.05 -15.32 2.11
N ALA A 598 9.28 -15.81 2.34
CA ALA A 598 9.49 -17.10 2.98
C ALA A 598 8.99 -17.13 4.43
N ALA A 599 9.21 -16.04 5.19
CA ALA A 599 8.70 -15.88 6.54
C ALA A 599 7.16 -15.88 6.59
N ARG A 600 6.50 -15.20 5.65
CA ARG A 600 5.05 -15.23 5.48
C ARG A 600 4.53 -16.66 5.27
N ASP A 601 5.14 -17.44 4.37
CA ASP A 601 4.74 -18.82 4.11
C ASP A 601 4.90 -19.71 5.35
N GLN A 602 5.98 -19.52 6.10
CA GLN A 602 6.20 -20.26 7.36
C GLN A 602 5.13 -19.91 8.41
N ALA A 603 4.79 -18.62 8.55
CA ALA A 603 3.77 -18.17 9.50
C ALA A 603 2.38 -18.70 9.14
N LEU A 604 1.99 -18.66 7.87
CA LEU A 604 0.72 -19.23 7.39
C LEU A 604 0.60 -20.71 7.76
N VAL A 605 1.63 -21.51 7.46
CA VAL A 605 1.64 -22.94 7.78
C VAL A 605 1.63 -23.20 9.28
N ALA A 606 2.40 -22.41 10.06
CA ALA A 606 2.43 -22.52 11.50
C ALA A 606 1.08 -22.19 12.15
N ASN A 607 0.27 -21.34 11.53
CA ASN A 607 -1.10 -21.00 11.94
C ASN A 607 -2.18 -21.97 11.39
N GLY A 608 -1.77 -23.09 10.75
CA GLY A 608 -2.69 -24.11 10.23
C GLY A 608 -3.25 -23.83 8.83
N GLY A 609 -2.77 -22.77 8.17
CA GLY A 609 -3.14 -22.41 6.81
C GLY A 609 -2.23 -23.05 5.75
N VAL A 610 -2.38 -22.58 4.50
CA VAL A 610 -1.57 -22.99 3.35
C VAL A 610 -0.68 -21.84 2.90
N LYS A 611 0.41 -22.16 2.20
CA LYS A 611 1.23 -21.14 1.54
C LYS A 611 0.44 -20.42 0.47
N MET A 612 0.77 -19.16 0.21
CA MET A 612 0.20 -18.43 -0.91
C MET A 612 0.63 -19.03 -2.25
N GLY A 613 -0.29 -19.04 -3.22
CA GLY A 613 -0.01 -19.42 -4.58
C GLY A 613 0.91 -18.41 -5.31
N ASP A 614 1.33 -18.80 -6.51
CA ASP A 614 2.22 -18.01 -7.38
C ASP A 614 1.51 -17.54 -8.67
N LEU A 615 0.19 -17.44 -8.65
CA LEU A 615 -0.68 -17.05 -9.78
C LEU A 615 -0.71 -18.02 -10.96
N THR A 616 0.11 -19.06 -10.98
CA THR A 616 0.16 -20.00 -12.13
C THR A 616 -1.10 -20.85 -12.24
N ASN A 617 -1.87 -21.02 -11.14
CA ASN A 617 -3.16 -21.72 -11.21
C ASN A 617 -4.17 -20.99 -12.11
N ALA A 618 -4.04 -19.69 -12.31
CA ALA A 618 -4.86 -18.91 -13.25
C ALA A 618 -4.54 -19.19 -14.73
N LEU A 619 -3.47 -19.92 -15.02
CA LEU A 619 -2.94 -20.14 -16.37
C LEU A 619 -3.13 -21.58 -16.84
N SER A 620 -3.27 -21.76 -18.15
CA SER A 620 -3.18 -23.03 -18.88
C SER A 620 -2.01 -22.95 -19.84
N LEU A 621 -0.83 -23.28 -19.33
CA LEU A 621 0.41 -23.28 -20.10
C LEU A 621 0.54 -24.62 -20.86
N PRO A 622 1.04 -24.60 -22.13
CA PRO A 622 1.24 -25.83 -22.94
C PRO A 622 2.37 -26.71 -22.42
#